data_7c326e7f95803b858f724969d33b8322
#
_entry.id   7c326e7f95803b858f724969d33b8322
#
_cell.length_a   1.000
_cell.length_b   1.000
_cell.length_c   1.000
_cell.angle_alpha   90.00
_cell.angle_beta   90.00
_cell.angle_gamma   90.00
#
_symmetry.space_group_name_H-M   'P 1'
#
loop_
_entity.id
_entity.type
_entity.pdbx_description
1 polymer ?
#
loop_
_entity_poly.entity_id
_entity_poly.type
_entity_poly.pdbx_seq_one_letter_code
_entity_poly.pdbx_strand_id
1 'polypeptide(L)'
;MSLLARLAPHLPYVRRYARALTGDQTTGDNYVRVALEALAAGERQLPADMTPRVALYHVFHAIWTTTGAQLEDKSGLDKRDDDASRRLMRIAPRSRQAFLLTALEGFTPSEAAQILDADAHDVERLITEAQSDIDAELATDVLIIEDEAIISADIESLVKELGHRVTGTATTHDEAVDAVARHRPGLVLADIQLADGSSGIDAVKDILKRIDVPVIFITAFPERLLTGERPEPTFLITKPFQPETVKAAISQALFFHPAREKAVA
;
A
#
# COMPACT_ATOMS: atom_id res chain seq x y z
N MET A 1 -18.22 -19.81 29.73
CA MET A 1 -17.37 -20.05 28.53
C MET A 1 -15.91 -19.98 28.95
N SER A 2 -15.07 -20.94 28.58
CA SER A 2 -13.63 -20.90 28.93
C SER A 2 -12.93 -19.73 28.22
N LEU A 3 -11.82 -19.26 28.78
CA LEU A 3 -10.98 -18.21 28.17
C LEU A 3 -10.62 -18.57 26.73
N LEU A 4 -10.19 -19.80 26.51
CA LEU A 4 -9.81 -20.30 25.20
C LEU A 4 -10.95 -20.23 24.17
N ALA A 5 -12.19 -20.60 24.57
CA ALA A 5 -13.35 -20.53 23.69
C ALA A 5 -13.71 -19.09 23.27
N ARG A 6 -13.38 -18.10 24.11
CA ARG A 6 -13.58 -16.66 23.79
C ARG A 6 -12.52 -16.12 22.82
N LEU A 7 -11.29 -16.62 22.88
CA LEU A 7 -10.17 -16.12 22.11
C LEU A 7 -9.95 -16.86 20.79
N ALA A 8 -10.35 -18.13 20.70
CA ALA A 8 -10.12 -18.98 19.53
C ALA A 8 -10.54 -18.35 18.19
N PRO A 9 -11.70 -17.67 18.06
CA PRO A 9 -12.10 -17.03 16.80
C PRO A 9 -11.15 -15.90 16.34
N HIS A 10 -10.38 -15.31 17.27
CA HIS A 10 -9.51 -14.16 17.01
C HIS A 10 -8.05 -14.55 16.75
N LEU A 11 -7.66 -15.80 17.05
CA LEU A 11 -6.27 -16.27 16.91
C LEU A 11 -5.71 -16.19 15.48
N PRO A 12 -6.45 -16.55 14.43
CA PRO A 12 -5.92 -16.42 13.07
C PRO A 12 -5.58 -14.97 12.71
N TYR A 13 -6.38 -14.02 13.18
CA TYR A 13 -6.22 -12.60 12.89
C TYR A 13 -5.03 -11.99 13.65
N VAL A 14 -4.91 -12.25 14.96
CA VAL A 14 -3.74 -11.74 15.71
C VAL A 14 -2.43 -12.35 15.21
N ARG A 15 -2.43 -13.60 14.71
CA ARG A 15 -1.26 -14.20 14.05
C ARG A 15 -0.92 -13.47 12.75
N ARG A 16 -1.92 -13.19 11.90
CA ARG A 16 -1.74 -12.40 10.68
C ARG A 16 -1.14 -11.04 11.00
N TYR A 17 -1.72 -10.33 11.96
CA TYR A 17 -1.23 -9.05 12.44
C TYR A 17 0.22 -9.11 12.94
N ALA A 18 0.54 -10.08 13.80
CA ALA A 18 1.87 -10.28 14.35
C ALA A 18 2.92 -10.51 13.25
N ARG A 19 2.58 -11.30 12.24
CA ARG A 19 3.44 -11.54 11.07
C ARG A 19 3.67 -10.28 10.24
N ALA A 20 2.60 -9.50 9.99
CA ALA A 20 2.70 -8.22 9.30
C ALA A 20 3.55 -7.22 10.10
N LEU A 21 3.40 -7.19 11.43
CA LEU A 21 4.13 -6.31 12.33
C LEU A 21 5.63 -6.64 12.37
N THR A 22 5.99 -7.92 12.44
CA THR A 22 7.37 -8.40 12.53
C THR A 22 8.02 -8.61 11.16
N GLY A 23 7.18 -8.75 10.11
CA GLY A 23 7.58 -9.14 8.77
C GLY A 23 8.14 -10.57 8.67
N ASP A 24 8.04 -11.40 9.72
CA ASP A 24 8.49 -12.78 9.77
C ASP A 24 7.47 -13.67 10.47
N GLN A 25 7.18 -14.83 9.85
CA GLN A 25 6.17 -15.74 10.36
C GLN A 25 6.55 -16.33 11.70
N THR A 26 7.79 -16.79 11.84
CA THR A 26 8.26 -17.48 13.04
C THR A 26 8.29 -16.53 14.22
N THR A 27 8.80 -15.33 14.01
CA THR A 27 8.86 -14.27 15.01
C THR A 27 7.44 -13.84 15.44
N GLY A 28 6.57 -13.57 14.48
CA GLY A 28 5.17 -13.17 14.76
C GLY A 28 4.41 -14.24 15.55
N ASP A 29 4.50 -15.50 15.11
CA ASP A 29 3.84 -16.62 15.80
C ASP A 29 4.41 -16.84 17.22
N ASN A 30 5.70 -16.64 17.45
CA ASN A 30 6.32 -16.71 18.77
C ASN A 30 5.76 -15.66 19.73
N TYR A 31 5.58 -14.41 19.31
CA TYR A 31 4.97 -13.38 20.16
C TYR A 31 3.54 -13.72 20.53
N VAL A 32 2.74 -14.24 19.58
CA VAL A 32 1.37 -14.69 19.87
C VAL A 32 1.37 -15.85 20.86
N ARG A 33 2.30 -16.81 20.72
CA ARG A 33 2.45 -17.95 21.65
C ARG A 33 2.76 -17.46 23.06
N VAL A 34 3.74 -16.54 23.22
CA VAL A 34 4.10 -15.97 24.53
C VAL A 34 2.93 -15.23 25.15
N ALA A 35 2.14 -14.48 24.37
CA ALA A 35 0.94 -13.80 24.85
C ALA A 35 -0.12 -14.79 25.38
N LEU A 36 -0.33 -15.90 24.68
CA LEU A 36 -1.27 -16.93 25.10
C LEU A 36 -0.77 -17.72 26.33
N GLU A 37 0.52 -17.99 26.42
CA GLU A 37 1.15 -18.64 27.59
C GLU A 37 1.01 -17.76 28.84
N ALA A 38 1.29 -16.45 28.76
CA ALA A 38 1.12 -15.50 29.86
C ALA A 38 -0.34 -15.41 30.32
N LEU A 39 -1.31 -15.46 29.40
CA LEU A 39 -2.73 -15.52 29.73
C LEU A 39 -3.12 -16.86 30.41
N ALA A 40 -2.58 -17.99 29.94
CA ALA A 40 -2.86 -19.31 30.49
C ALA A 40 -2.24 -19.48 31.88
N ALA A 41 -1.05 -18.92 32.11
CA ALA A 41 -0.37 -18.93 33.40
C ALA A 41 -1.00 -17.96 34.43
N GLY A 42 -1.91 -17.07 33.98
CA GLY A 42 -2.49 -16.03 34.84
C GLY A 42 -1.56 -14.86 35.14
N GLU A 43 -0.41 -14.77 34.47
CA GLU A 43 0.55 -13.67 34.57
C GLU A 43 0.01 -12.38 33.93
N ARG A 44 -0.89 -12.52 32.97
CA ARG A 44 -1.67 -11.45 32.35
C ARG A 44 -3.14 -11.79 32.40
N GLN A 45 -3.97 -10.76 32.49
CA GLN A 45 -5.43 -10.89 32.47
C GLN A 45 -5.98 -10.06 31.30
N LEU A 46 -7.09 -10.54 30.73
CA LEU A 46 -7.82 -9.73 29.75
C LEU A 46 -8.55 -8.59 30.49
N PRO A 47 -8.39 -7.33 30.06
CA PRO A 47 -9.18 -6.23 30.58
C PRO A 47 -10.68 -6.52 30.47
N ALA A 48 -11.41 -6.33 31.56
CA ALA A 48 -12.83 -6.71 31.64
C ALA A 48 -13.76 -5.74 30.88
N ASP A 49 -13.29 -4.52 30.67
CA ASP A 49 -13.94 -3.42 29.94
C ASP A 49 -13.76 -3.46 28.43
N MET A 50 -12.92 -4.39 27.94
CA MET A 50 -12.64 -4.55 26.50
C MET A 50 -13.37 -5.76 25.93
N THR A 51 -13.69 -5.68 24.62
CA THR A 51 -14.15 -6.87 23.89
C THR A 51 -13.05 -7.93 23.84
N PRO A 52 -13.36 -9.24 23.74
CA PRO A 52 -12.35 -10.29 23.69
C PRO A 52 -11.31 -10.09 22.60
N ARG A 53 -11.71 -9.52 21.46
CA ARG A 53 -10.82 -9.21 20.35
C ARG A 53 -9.85 -8.08 20.71
N VAL A 54 -10.34 -6.95 21.19
CA VAL A 54 -9.53 -5.80 21.61
C VAL A 54 -8.57 -6.21 22.73
N ALA A 55 -9.08 -6.91 23.75
CA ALA A 55 -8.30 -7.37 24.90
C ALA A 55 -7.14 -8.30 24.49
N LEU A 56 -7.34 -9.20 23.50
CA LEU A 56 -6.28 -10.07 23.01
C LEU A 56 -5.15 -9.27 22.36
N TYR A 57 -5.48 -8.29 21.52
CA TYR A 57 -4.49 -7.42 20.87
C TYR A 57 -3.78 -6.52 21.87
N HIS A 58 -4.51 -6.00 22.87
CA HIS A 58 -3.92 -5.22 23.97
C HIS A 58 -2.86 -6.04 24.74
N VAL A 59 -3.18 -7.29 25.13
CA VAL A 59 -2.20 -8.17 25.80
C VAL A 59 -1.02 -8.49 24.90
N PHE A 60 -1.26 -8.74 23.60
CA PHE A 60 -0.18 -8.93 22.64
C PHE A 60 0.75 -7.71 22.59
N HIS A 61 0.20 -6.49 22.52
CA HIS A 61 0.99 -5.26 22.49
C HIS A 61 1.75 -5.00 23.78
N ALA A 62 1.18 -5.32 24.94
CA ALA A 62 1.87 -5.20 26.23
C ALA A 62 3.13 -6.10 26.30
N ILE A 63 3.08 -7.27 25.66
CA ILE A 63 4.24 -8.17 25.56
C ILE A 63 5.21 -7.69 24.49
N TRP A 64 4.71 -7.28 23.33
CA TRP A 64 5.52 -6.71 22.26
C TRP A 64 6.37 -5.54 22.74
N THR A 65 5.79 -4.57 23.45
CA THR A 65 6.49 -3.38 23.96
C THR A 65 7.57 -3.74 24.98
N THR A 66 7.38 -4.78 25.78
CA THR A 66 8.35 -5.18 26.81
C THR A 66 9.51 -6.01 26.27
N THR A 67 9.28 -6.77 25.20
CA THR A 67 10.29 -7.71 24.65
C THR A 67 10.74 -7.36 23.23
N GLY A 68 9.87 -6.75 22.41
CA GLY A 68 10.09 -6.52 20.99
C GLY A 68 11.05 -5.40 20.67
N ALA A 69 11.03 -4.32 21.43
CA ALA A 69 11.91 -3.17 21.23
C ALA A 69 13.42 -3.52 21.36
N GLN A 70 13.74 -4.64 22.01
CA GLN A 70 15.14 -5.13 22.13
C GLN A 70 15.56 -6.07 21.00
N LEU A 71 14.64 -6.57 20.18
CA LEU A 71 14.91 -7.55 19.11
C LEU A 71 14.91 -6.93 17.70
N GLU A 72 14.28 -5.77 17.50
CA GLU A 72 14.26 -5.07 16.21
C GLU A 72 15.66 -4.66 15.72
N ASP A 73 16.60 -4.50 16.64
CA ASP A 73 18.00 -4.09 16.36
C ASP A 73 18.89 -5.26 15.83
N LYS A 74 18.40 -6.49 15.76
CA LYS A 74 19.19 -7.69 15.44
C LYS A 74 18.70 -8.58 14.32
N SER A 75 17.49 -8.37 13.78
CA SER A 75 17.01 -9.20 12.68
C SER A 75 17.32 -8.54 11.34
N GLY A 76 18.35 -9.04 10.67
CA GLY A 76 18.73 -8.60 9.33
C GLY A 76 17.54 -8.62 8.36
N LEU A 77 17.38 -7.52 7.66
CA LEU A 77 16.42 -7.23 6.57
C LEU A 77 16.56 -8.17 5.36
N ASP A 78 17.38 -9.21 5.44
CA ASP A 78 17.99 -9.89 4.28
C ASP A 78 17.24 -11.11 3.74
N LYS A 79 16.00 -11.40 4.18
CA LYS A 79 15.28 -12.61 3.72
C LYS A 79 13.83 -12.39 3.28
N ARG A 80 13.49 -11.21 2.79
CA ARG A 80 12.09 -10.92 2.41
C ARG A 80 11.99 -10.66 0.92
N ASP A 81 11.39 -11.61 0.21
CA ASP A 81 11.16 -11.54 -1.25
C ASP A 81 9.97 -10.65 -1.63
N ASP A 82 9.24 -10.07 -0.64
CA ASP A 82 8.04 -9.27 -0.89
C ASP A 82 8.28 -7.78 -0.62
N ASP A 83 8.14 -6.97 -1.67
CA ASP A 83 8.33 -5.52 -1.64
C ASP A 83 7.36 -4.79 -0.68
N ALA A 84 6.11 -5.28 -0.58
CA ALA A 84 5.13 -4.70 0.32
C ALA A 84 5.54 -4.86 1.79
N SER A 85 6.06 -6.04 2.17
CA SER A 85 6.59 -6.28 3.52
C SER A 85 7.81 -5.42 3.82
N ARG A 86 8.71 -5.21 2.84
CA ARG A 86 9.88 -4.33 2.99
C ARG A 86 9.46 -2.88 3.21
N ARG A 87 8.51 -2.37 2.44
CA ARG A 87 7.96 -1.00 2.60
C ARG A 87 7.33 -0.81 3.97
N LEU A 88 6.49 -1.77 4.38
CA LEU A 88 5.83 -1.72 5.68
C LEU A 88 6.83 -1.64 6.84
N MET A 89 7.98 -2.32 6.73
CA MET A 89 9.03 -2.30 7.76
C MET A 89 9.81 -0.99 7.83
N ARG A 90 9.74 -0.13 6.83
CA ARG A 90 10.36 1.21 6.86
C ARG A 90 9.52 2.26 7.59
N ILE A 91 8.23 2.02 7.76
CA ILE A 91 7.36 2.89 8.55
C ILE A 91 7.80 2.85 10.02
N ALA A 92 7.78 4.01 10.70
CA ALA A 92 8.10 4.10 12.12
C ALA A 92 7.27 3.07 12.94
N PRO A 93 7.87 2.36 13.91
CA PRO A 93 7.22 1.22 14.58
C PRO A 93 5.84 1.52 15.16
N ARG A 94 5.63 2.68 15.80
CA ARG A 94 4.33 3.04 16.37
C ARG A 94 3.30 3.39 15.30
N SER A 95 3.71 4.11 14.24
CA SER A 95 2.86 4.46 13.12
C SER A 95 2.44 3.21 12.35
N ARG A 96 3.36 2.24 12.15
CA ARG A 96 3.08 0.93 11.58
C ARG A 96 2.07 0.13 12.40
N GLN A 97 2.19 0.12 13.72
CA GLN A 97 1.23 -0.55 14.62
C GLN A 97 -0.17 0.03 14.46
N ALA A 98 -0.32 1.35 14.54
CA ALA A 98 -1.61 2.03 14.38
C ALA A 98 -2.22 1.77 12.99
N PHE A 99 -1.41 1.86 11.94
CA PHE A 99 -1.82 1.59 10.57
C PHE A 99 -2.29 0.14 10.37
N LEU A 100 -1.54 -0.86 10.85
CA LEU A 100 -1.92 -2.26 10.72
C LEU A 100 -3.18 -2.60 11.51
N LEU A 101 -3.37 -2.04 12.70
CA LEU A 101 -4.58 -2.25 13.48
C LEU A 101 -5.82 -1.74 12.75
N THR A 102 -5.74 -0.59 12.11
CA THR A 102 -6.89 0.03 11.44
C THR A 102 -7.08 -0.48 10.01
N ALA A 103 -6.03 -0.47 9.17
CA ALA A 103 -6.13 -0.82 7.76
C ALA A 103 -6.20 -2.34 7.50
N LEU A 104 -5.43 -3.15 8.25
CA LEU A 104 -5.40 -4.61 8.07
C LEU A 104 -6.45 -5.32 8.91
N GLU A 105 -6.59 -4.91 10.17
CA GLU A 105 -7.47 -5.59 11.11
C GLU A 105 -8.85 -4.93 11.25
N GLY A 106 -9.04 -3.72 10.72
CA GLY A 106 -10.32 -3.03 10.71
C GLY A 106 -10.80 -2.58 12.09
N PHE A 107 -9.89 -2.31 13.03
CA PHE A 107 -10.22 -1.63 14.28
C PHE A 107 -10.51 -0.16 14.02
N THR A 108 -11.43 0.41 14.78
CA THR A 108 -11.61 1.86 14.80
C THR A 108 -10.40 2.54 15.46
N PRO A 109 -10.12 3.84 15.17
CA PRO A 109 -9.05 4.57 15.88
C PRO A 109 -9.18 4.51 17.41
N SER A 110 -10.41 4.53 17.93
CA SER A 110 -10.68 4.41 19.37
C SER A 110 -10.31 3.02 19.93
N GLU A 111 -10.62 1.93 19.21
CA GLU A 111 -10.21 0.58 19.62
C GLU A 111 -8.69 0.40 19.51
N ALA A 112 -8.06 0.95 18.45
CA ALA A 112 -6.62 0.95 18.32
C ALA A 112 -5.93 1.72 19.43
N ALA A 113 -6.53 2.83 19.91
CA ALA A 113 -6.07 3.59 21.06
C ALA A 113 -6.09 2.74 22.33
N GLN A 114 -7.17 1.99 22.59
CA GLN A 114 -7.25 1.05 23.71
C GLN A 114 -6.18 -0.06 23.60
N ILE A 115 -5.92 -0.57 22.39
CA ILE A 115 -4.91 -1.62 22.16
C ILE A 115 -3.50 -1.10 22.44
N LEU A 116 -3.21 0.13 22.04
CA LEU A 116 -1.86 0.73 22.09
C LEU A 116 -1.58 1.51 23.39
N ASP A 117 -2.50 1.54 24.34
CA ASP A 117 -2.45 2.41 25.54
C ASP A 117 -2.12 3.86 25.15
N ALA A 118 -2.85 4.41 24.19
CA ALA A 118 -2.64 5.72 23.63
C ALA A 118 -3.92 6.55 23.62
N ASP A 119 -3.81 7.86 23.36
CA ASP A 119 -4.94 8.71 23.07
C ASP A 119 -5.45 8.49 21.63
N ALA A 120 -6.76 8.61 21.39
CA ALA A 120 -7.35 8.43 20.06
C ALA A 120 -6.80 9.43 19.04
N HIS A 121 -6.53 10.66 19.45
CA HIS A 121 -5.93 11.69 18.60
C HIS A 121 -4.48 11.35 18.23
N ASP A 122 -3.72 10.79 19.18
CA ASP A 122 -2.36 10.29 18.88
C ASP A 122 -2.40 9.15 17.86
N VAL A 123 -3.38 8.24 17.95
CA VAL A 123 -3.54 7.15 16.98
C VAL A 123 -3.89 7.69 15.60
N GLU A 124 -4.79 8.66 15.47
CA GLU A 124 -5.12 9.31 14.21
C GLU A 124 -3.89 9.98 13.58
N ARG A 125 -3.06 10.64 14.38
CA ARG A 125 -1.79 11.22 13.93
C ARG A 125 -0.82 10.15 13.44
N LEU A 126 -0.66 9.04 14.18
CA LEU A 126 0.20 7.92 13.80
C LEU A 126 -0.25 7.24 12.50
N ILE A 127 -1.56 7.13 12.26
CA ILE A 127 -2.12 6.61 11.01
C ILE A 127 -1.76 7.56 9.86
N THR A 128 -1.93 8.87 10.06
CA THR A 128 -1.60 9.89 9.05
C THR A 128 -0.10 9.88 8.73
N GLU A 129 0.76 9.76 9.73
CA GLU A 129 2.21 9.62 9.55
C GLU A 129 2.56 8.37 8.75
N ALA A 130 1.98 7.22 9.10
CA ALA A 130 2.21 5.97 8.35
C ALA A 130 1.76 6.09 6.88
N GLN A 131 0.62 6.70 6.64
CA GLN A 131 0.13 6.93 5.28
C GLN A 131 1.08 7.85 4.51
N SER A 132 1.55 8.93 5.12
CA SER A 132 2.53 9.85 4.51
C SER A 132 3.85 9.17 4.20
N ASP A 133 4.33 8.29 5.08
CA ASP A 133 5.56 7.51 4.86
C ASP A 133 5.40 6.54 3.68
N ILE A 134 4.23 5.87 3.57
CA ILE A 134 3.90 4.99 2.44
C ILE A 134 3.85 5.79 1.14
N ASP A 135 3.14 6.90 1.13
CA ASP A 135 2.98 7.75 -0.04
C ASP A 135 4.34 8.32 -0.50
N ALA A 136 5.18 8.76 0.44
CA ALA A 136 6.53 9.23 0.15
C ALA A 136 7.43 8.13 -0.45
N GLU A 137 7.29 6.90 0.01
CA GLU A 137 8.06 5.75 -0.51
C GLU A 137 7.55 5.30 -1.89
N LEU A 138 6.28 5.49 -2.17
CA LEU A 138 5.66 5.24 -3.47
C LEU A 138 5.88 6.40 -4.45
N ALA A 139 6.42 7.56 -4.00
CA ALA A 139 6.67 8.70 -4.85
C ALA A 139 7.52 8.32 -6.06
N THR A 140 6.99 8.59 -7.25
CA THR A 140 7.59 8.16 -8.51
C THR A 140 7.43 9.21 -9.61
N ASP A 141 8.16 9.02 -10.69
CA ASP A 141 8.04 9.80 -11.92
C ASP A 141 6.87 9.27 -12.75
N VAL A 142 6.01 10.15 -13.21
CA VAL A 142 4.80 9.81 -13.96
C VAL A 142 4.85 10.45 -15.34
N LEU A 143 4.58 9.64 -16.36
CA LEU A 143 4.29 10.10 -17.72
C LEU A 143 2.77 10.12 -17.92
N ILE A 144 2.25 11.23 -18.41
CA ILE A 144 0.84 11.39 -18.82
C ILE A 144 0.77 11.42 -20.33
N ILE A 145 -0.06 10.57 -20.93
CA ILE A 145 -0.34 10.52 -22.39
C ILE A 145 -1.80 10.91 -22.56
N GLU A 146 -2.03 12.18 -22.88
CA GLU A 146 -3.37 12.78 -22.93
C GLU A 146 -3.33 14.03 -23.82
N ASP A 147 -4.17 14.09 -24.84
CA ASP A 147 -4.21 15.20 -25.81
C ASP A 147 -5.14 16.33 -25.38
N GLU A 148 -6.12 16.06 -24.52
CA GLU A 148 -7.01 17.08 -23.97
C GLU A 148 -6.33 17.83 -22.82
N ALA A 149 -5.88 19.08 -23.07
CA ALA A 149 -5.11 19.88 -22.12
C ALA A 149 -5.79 20.05 -20.76
N ILE A 150 -7.11 20.16 -20.71
CA ILE A 150 -7.88 20.30 -19.46
C ILE A 150 -7.80 18.99 -18.66
N ILE A 151 -8.02 17.85 -19.28
CA ILE A 151 -7.96 16.53 -18.64
C ILE A 151 -6.55 16.22 -18.19
N SER A 152 -5.55 16.54 -19.04
CA SER A 152 -4.13 16.39 -18.69
C SER A 152 -3.77 17.22 -17.44
N ALA A 153 -4.24 18.45 -17.35
CA ALA A 153 -4.00 19.32 -16.17
C ALA A 153 -4.68 18.80 -14.90
N ASP A 154 -5.91 18.27 -15.03
CA ASP A 154 -6.62 17.67 -13.89
C ASP A 154 -5.86 16.41 -13.38
N ILE A 155 -5.44 15.53 -14.29
CA ILE A 155 -4.65 14.33 -13.95
C ILE A 155 -3.32 14.73 -13.31
N GLU A 156 -2.63 15.73 -13.87
CA GLU A 156 -1.37 16.25 -13.33
C GLU A 156 -1.53 16.78 -11.89
N SER A 157 -2.64 17.49 -11.60
CA SER A 157 -2.95 17.95 -10.24
C SER A 157 -3.10 16.78 -9.27
N LEU A 158 -3.87 15.75 -9.65
CA LEU A 158 -4.08 14.55 -8.82
C LEU A 158 -2.79 13.79 -8.57
N VAL A 159 -1.94 13.65 -9.59
CA VAL A 159 -0.61 13.02 -9.48
C VAL A 159 0.28 13.77 -8.49
N LYS A 160 0.30 15.11 -8.56
CA LYS A 160 1.08 15.97 -7.64
C LYS A 160 0.53 15.93 -6.21
N GLU A 161 -0.79 15.91 -6.04
CA GLU A 161 -1.43 15.79 -4.72
C GLU A 161 -1.03 14.48 -3.99
N LEU A 162 -0.75 13.40 -4.72
CA LEU A 162 -0.23 12.15 -4.19
C LEU A 162 1.28 12.15 -3.94
N GLY A 163 1.98 13.28 -4.16
CA GLY A 163 3.42 13.40 -3.97
C GLY A 163 4.27 12.83 -5.11
N HIS A 164 3.66 12.45 -6.24
CA HIS A 164 4.40 12.01 -7.43
C HIS A 164 4.86 13.21 -8.28
N ARG A 165 5.83 12.96 -9.16
CA ARG A 165 6.37 13.97 -10.06
C ARG A 165 5.98 13.68 -11.51
N VAL A 166 5.26 14.59 -12.17
CA VAL A 166 5.04 14.52 -13.61
C VAL A 166 6.32 14.91 -14.35
N THR A 167 6.89 13.97 -15.09
CA THR A 167 8.14 14.16 -15.84
C THR A 167 7.92 14.44 -17.32
N GLY A 168 6.68 14.30 -17.78
CA GLY A 168 6.28 14.64 -19.14
C GLY A 168 4.80 14.48 -19.34
N THR A 169 4.29 15.26 -20.28
CA THR A 169 2.98 15.09 -20.91
C THR A 169 3.22 14.86 -22.40
N ALA A 170 2.51 13.91 -23.00
CA ALA A 170 2.58 13.60 -24.41
C ALA A 170 1.15 13.61 -25.00
N THR A 171 1.01 14.18 -26.17
CA THR A 171 -0.27 14.32 -26.89
C THR A 171 -0.36 13.35 -28.07
N THR A 172 0.76 12.69 -28.42
CA THR A 172 0.87 11.77 -29.52
C THR A 172 1.68 10.52 -29.14
N HIS A 173 1.57 9.47 -29.98
CA HIS A 173 2.37 8.25 -29.83
C HIS A 173 3.89 8.55 -29.77
N ASP A 174 4.39 9.30 -30.74
CA ASP A 174 5.84 9.55 -30.87
C ASP A 174 6.38 10.38 -29.69
N GLU A 175 5.63 11.39 -29.25
CA GLU A 175 5.99 12.17 -28.07
C GLU A 175 6.08 11.29 -26.81
N ALA A 176 5.14 10.34 -26.63
CA ALA A 176 5.14 9.42 -25.51
C ALA A 176 6.37 8.51 -25.50
N VAL A 177 6.70 7.92 -26.65
CA VAL A 177 7.87 7.05 -26.82
C VAL A 177 9.18 7.81 -26.60
N ASP A 178 9.28 9.05 -27.11
CA ASP A 178 10.43 9.93 -26.92
C ASP A 178 10.56 10.42 -25.47
N ALA A 179 9.45 10.67 -24.78
CA ALA A 179 9.46 11.05 -23.36
C ALA A 179 10.07 9.94 -22.50
N VAL A 180 9.68 8.67 -22.74
CA VAL A 180 10.25 7.51 -22.04
C VAL A 180 11.73 7.30 -22.35
N ALA A 181 12.17 7.58 -23.57
CA ALA A 181 13.58 7.49 -23.95
C ALA A 181 14.44 8.52 -23.21
N ARG A 182 13.90 9.70 -22.92
CA ARG A 182 14.57 10.78 -22.17
C ARG A 182 14.53 10.57 -20.67
N HIS A 183 13.38 10.14 -20.16
CA HIS A 183 13.14 9.91 -18.74
C HIS A 183 12.30 8.65 -18.56
N ARG A 184 12.83 7.67 -17.84
CA ARG A 184 12.08 6.44 -17.54
C ARG A 184 11.07 6.71 -16.43
N PRO A 185 9.75 6.72 -16.70
CA PRO A 185 8.75 6.88 -15.66
C PRO A 185 8.62 5.60 -14.82
N GLY A 186 8.15 5.74 -13.58
CA GLY A 186 7.73 4.63 -12.72
C GLY A 186 6.22 4.36 -12.80
N LEU A 187 5.46 5.20 -13.55
CA LEU A 187 4.04 5.01 -13.83
C LEU A 187 3.68 5.71 -15.14
N VAL A 188 2.81 5.10 -15.93
CA VAL A 188 2.23 5.71 -17.14
C VAL A 188 0.71 5.81 -16.96
N LEU A 189 0.16 7.01 -17.19
CA LEU A 189 -1.27 7.27 -17.31
C LEU A 189 -1.57 7.57 -18.77
N ALA A 190 -2.45 6.84 -19.42
CA ALA A 190 -2.63 6.96 -20.87
C ALA A 190 -4.10 6.99 -21.29
N ASP A 191 -4.47 7.96 -22.13
CA ASP A 191 -5.68 7.81 -22.94
C ASP A 191 -5.40 6.87 -24.14
N ILE A 192 -6.45 6.30 -24.65
CA ILE A 192 -6.44 5.42 -25.83
C ILE A 192 -6.41 6.23 -27.13
N GLN A 193 -7.15 7.33 -27.17
CA GLN A 193 -7.32 8.14 -28.38
C GLN A 193 -6.54 9.43 -28.26
N LEU A 194 -5.68 9.73 -29.23
CA LEU A 194 -4.82 10.92 -29.24
C LEU A 194 -5.14 11.85 -30.41
N ALA A 195 -4.75 13.12 -30.30
CA ALA A 195 -5.12 14.23 -31.19
C ALA A 195 -4.77 14.01 -32.67
N ASP A 196 -3.64 13.39 -32.95
CA ASP A 196 -3.17 13.11 -34.31
C ASP A 196 -3.77 11.85 -34.93
N GLY A 197 -4.73 11.22 -34.25
CA GLY A 197 -5.34 9.95 -34.63
C GLY A 197 -4.47 8.75 -34.29
N SER A 198 -3.32 8.94 -33.66
CA SER A 198 -2.51 7.83 -33.14
C SER A 198 -3.17 7.16 -31.92
N SER A 199 -2.71 5.99 -31.58
CA SER A 199 -3.28 5.17 -30.50
C SER A 199 -2.38 5.20 -29.27
N GLY A 200 -2.96 5.61 -28.13
CA GLY A 200 -2.27 5.46 -26.84
C GLY A 200 -2.01 4.01 -26.47
N ILE A 201 -2.85 3.07 -26.96
CA ILE A 201 -2.59 1.62 -26.80
C ILE A 201 -1.28 1.22 -27.46
N ASP A 202 -1.03 1.70 -28.69
CA ASP A 202 0.19 1.35 -29.43
C ASP A 202 1.41 2.05 -28.82
N ALA A 203 1.27 3.29 -28.35
CA ALA A 203 2.30 3.97 -27.58
C ALA A 203 2.71 3.17 -26.33
N VAL A 204 1.73 2.72 -25.56
CA VAL A 204 1.96 1.89 -24.34
C VAL A 204 2.61 0.55 -24.72
N LYS A 205 2.17 -0.11 -25.79
CA LYS A 205 2.81 -1.36 -26.24
C LYS A 205 4.29 -1.15 -26.58
N ASP A 206 4.64 -0.06 -27.25
CA ASP A 206 6.02 0.25 -27.59
C ASP A 206 6.87 0.66 -26.39
N ILE A 207 6.26 1.35 -25.41
CA ILE A 207 6.88 1.65 -24.11
C ILE A 207 7.18 0.35 -23.36
N LEU A 208 6.21 -0.56 -23.24
CA LEU A 208 6.34 -1.81 -22.49
C LEU A 208 7.35 -2.79 -23.11
N LYS A 209 7.68 -2.66 -24.40
CA LYS A 209 8.81 -3.39 -25.02
C LYS A 209 10.18 -2.93 -24.49
N ARG A 210 10.27 -1.70 -23.98
CA ARG A 210 11.53 -1.07 -23.55
C ARG A 210 11.70 -1.04 -22.04
N ILE A 211 10.61 -0.87 -21.29
CA ILE A 211 10.61 -0.77 -19.84
C ILE A 211 9.43 -1.55 -19.24
N ASP A 212 9.66 -2.09 -18.06
CA ASP A 212 8.62 -2.69 -17.23
C ASP A 212 8.09 -1.61 -16.29
N VAL A 213 6.85 -1.19 -16.48
CA VAL A 213 6.23 -0.06 -15.78
C VAL A 213 4.73 -0.28 -15.65
N PRO A 214 4.09 0.02 -14.51
CA PRO A 214 2.65 -0.04 -14.40
C PRO A 214 2.00 1.00 -15.32
N VAL A 215 0.87 0.62 -15.91
CA VAL A 215 0.08 1.46 -16.81
C VAL A 215 -1.36 1.52 -16.32
N ILE A 216 -1.92 2.72 -16.27
CA ILE A 216 -3.33 2.96 -16.03
C ILE A 216 -3.91 3.62 -17.27
N PHE A 217 -4.91 3.01 -17.88
CA PHE A 217 -5.66 3.65 -18.95
C PHE A 217 -6.79 4.49 -18.39
N ILE A 218 -6.92 5.74 -18.87
CA ILE A 218 -7.99 6.68 -18.50
C ILE A 218 -8.66 7.11 -19.79
N THR A 219 -9.82 6.57 -20.11
CA THR A 219 -10.42 6.74 -21.45
C THR A 219 -11.93 6.78 -21.45
N ALA A 220 -12.51 7.42 -22.51
CA ALA A 220 -13.93 7.38 -22.79
C ALA A 220 -14.37 6.08 -23.51
N PHE A 221 -13.44 5.25 -23.98
CA PHE A 221 -13.69 4.07 -24.82
C PHE A 221 -13.14 2.77 -24.21
N PRO A 222 -13.60 2.36 -23.02
CA PRO A 222 -13.06 1.19 -22.31
C PRO A 222 -13.24 -0.11 -23.08
N GLU A 223 -14.25 -0.22 -23.93
CA GLU A 223 -14.53 -1.39 -24.77
C GLU A 223 -13.41 -1.72 -25.76
N ARG A 224 -12.58 -0.76 -26.13
CA ARG A 224 -11.43 -0.99 -27.01
C ARG A 224 -10.30 -1.78 -26.35
N LEU A 225 -10.28 -1.82 -25.00
CA LEU A 225 -9.29 -2.55 -24.20
C LEU A 225 -9.85 -3.86 -23.66
N LEU A 226 -11.16 -3.95 -23.46
CA LEU A 226 -11.85 -5.11 -22.89
C LEU A 226 -12.33 -6.05 -24.02
N THR A 227 -11.40 -6.52 -24.84
CA THR A 227 -11.70 -7.34 -26.02
C THR A 227 -11.68 -8.84 -25.75
N GLY A 228 -11.24 -9.27 -24.55
CA GLY A 228 -10.98 -10.67 -24.22
C GLY A 228 -9.62 -11.17 -24.77
N GLU A 229 -8.92 -10.38 -25.56
CA GLU A 229 -7.57 -10.70 -26.05
C GLU A 229 -6.51 -10.18 -25.09
N ARG A 230 -5.57 -11.05 -24.69
CA ARG A 230 -4.49 -10.66 -23.75
C ARG A 230 -3.35 -9.93 -24.49
N PRO A 231 -2.68 -8.97 -23.79
CA PRO A 231 -2.88 -8.57 -22.40
C PRO A 231 -3.98 -7.51 -22.25
N GLU A 232 -4.95 -7.78 -21.39
CA GLU A 232 -5.89 -6.75 -20.91
C GLU A 232 -5.21 -5.90 -19.82
N PRO A 233 -5.49 -4.58 -19.74
CA PRO A 233 -4.92 -3.73 -18.72
C PRO A 233 -5.45 -4.10 -17.33
N THR A 234 -4.58 -4.12 -16.34
CA THR A 234 -4.96 -4.36 -14.95
C THR A 234 -5.73 -3.18 -14.36
N PHE A 235 -5.42 -1.96 -14.84
CA PHE A 235 -6.02 -0.72 -14.36
C PHE A 235 -6.62 0.07 -15.52
N LEU A 236 -7.94 0.28 -15.43
CA LEU A 236 -8.73 1.01 -16.43
C LEU A 236 -9.71 1.92 -15.72
N ILE A 237 -9.72 3.19 -16.10
CA ILE A 237 -10.62 4.23 -15.58
C ILE A 237 -11.42 4.79 -16.75
N THR A 238 -12.72 4.87 -16.59
CA THR A 238 -13.59 5.44 -17.61
C THR A 238 -13.79 6.94 -17.39
N LYS A 239 -13.66 7.74 -18.45
CA LYS A 239 -14.03 9.17 -18.45
C LYS A 239 -15.56 9.32 -18.57
N PRO A 240 -16.20 10.26 -17.83
CA PRO A 240 -15.61 11.13 -16.81
C PRO A 240 -15.28 10.38 -15.53
N PHE A 241 -14.18 10.72 -14.88
CA PHE A 241 -13.70 10.07 -13.67
C PHE A 241 -13.91 10.93 -12.41
N GLN A 242 -13.92 10.25 -11.26
CA GLN A 242 -13.86 10.92 -9.96
C GLN A 242 -12.40 10.98 -9.49
N PRO A 243 -11.95 12.09 -8.86
CA PRO A 243 -10.58 12.23 -8.36
C PRO A 243 -10.12 11.06 -7.50
N GLU A 244 -10.95 10.60 -6.59
CA GLU A 244 -10.65 9.49 -5.68
C GLU A 244 -10.43 8.16 -6.42
N THR A 245 -11.11 7.95 -7.55
CA THR A 245 -10.91 6.75 -8.38
C THR A 245 -9.53 6.75 -9.01
N VAL A 246 -9.08 7.90 -9.51
CA VAL A 246 -7.73 8.05 -10.09
C VAL A 246 -6.66 7.86 -9.02
N LYS A 247 -6.81 8.53 -7.87
CA LYS A 247 -5.88 8.40 -6.73
C LYS A 247 -5.77 6.95 -6.24
N ALA A 248 -6.90 6.28 -6.05
CA ALA A 248 -6.92 4.87 -5.63
C ALA A 248 -6.24 3.95 -6.65
N ALA A 249 -6.49 4.14 -7.94
CA ALA A 249 -5.86 3.34 -9.00
C ALA A 249 -4.35 3.56 -9.06
N ILE A 250 -3.87 4.80 -8.91
CA ILE A 250 -2.43 5.12 -8.85
C ILE A 250 -1.78 4.39 -7.67
N SER A 251 -2.34 4.54 -6.46
CA SER A 251 -1.81 3.89 -5.26
C SER A 251 -1.79 2.38 -5.40
N GLN A 252 -2.86 1.76 -5.94
CA GLN A 252 -2.92 0.32 -6.18
C GLN A 252 -1.91 -0.14 -7.22
N ALA A 253 -1.79 0.57 -8.35
CA ALA A 253 -0.87 0.21 -9.41
C ALA A 253 0.58 0.21 -8.92
N LEU A 254 0.97 1.24 -8.16
CA LEU A 254 2.32 1.36 -7.60
C LEU A 254 2.57 0.36 -6.46
N PHE A 255 1.56 0.06 -5.66
CA PHE A 255 1.69 -0.90 -4.56
C PHE A 255 1.90 -2.33 -5.05
N PHE A 256 1.14 -2.76 -6.08
CA PHE A 256 1.18 -4.14 -6.58
C PHE A 256 2.21 -4.37 -7.69
N HIS A 257 2.76 -3.32 -8.28
CA HIS A 257 3.83 -3.48 -9.26
C HIS A 257 5.16 -3.69 -8.53
N PRO A 258 5.84 -4.83 -8.69
CA PRO A 258 7.13 -5.06 -8.04
C PRO A 258 8.13 -4.01 -8.50
N ALA A 259 8.62 -3.21 -7.55
CA ALA A 259 9.69 -2.25 -7.85
C ALA A 259 10.95 -3.04 -8.25
N ARG A 260 11.30 -3.05 -9.53
CA ARG A 260 12.65 -3.44 -9.93
C ARG A 260 13.61 -2.45 -9.28
N GLU A 261 14.56 -2.98 -8.49
CA GLU A 261 15.65 -2.23 -7.89
C GLU A 261 16.16 -1.18 -8.87
N LYS A 262 16.21 0.09 -8.40
CA LYS A 262 17.00 1.12 -9.08
C LYS A 262 18.42 0.56 -9.17
N ALA A 263 18.80 0.08 -10.33
CA ALA A 263 20.20 -0.25 -10.60
C ALA A 263 21.00 1.02 -10.29
N VAL A 264 21.73 0.98 -9.19
CA VAL A 264 22.70 2.01 -8.84
C VAL A 264 23.77 1.94 -9.91
N ALA A 265 23.79 2.98 -10.76
CA ALA A 265 24.85 3.19 -11.73
C ALA A 265 26.09 3.78 -11.03
#